data_b2aaaf32ba69c501e115a03fcd3d2b0d
#
_entry.id   b2aaaf32ba69c501e115a03fcd3d2b0d
#
_cell.length_a   1.000
_cell.length_b   1.000
_cell.length_c   1.000
_cell.angle_alpha   90.00
_cell.angle_beta   90.00
_cell.angle_gamma   90.00
#
_symmetry.space_group_name_H-M   'P 1'
#
loop_
_entity.id
_entity.type
_entity.pdbx_description
1 polymer ?
#
loop_
_entity_poly.entity_id
_entity_poly.type
_entity_poly.pdbx_seq_one_letter_code
_entity_poly.pdbx_strand_id
1 'polypeptide(L)'
;MKSTDFRTGGYFSGTFIFLGIFLVFAGLLVLTKTIAGGLALLLISLIIFTTHYRLTIDFDNKLYHDYLWILGMKHGEKEKFESIDYLSIIKSKVAQTMNSRASSTTIQKEVFDGYLKFSENDKIHLMTKENKNDLIHEMKKIASKLNLDIMDNTEGIPTKI
;
A
#
# COMPACT_ATOMS: atom_id res chain seq x y z
N MET A 1 16.80 1.48 -20.13
CA MET A 1 15.49 1.76 -19.51
C MET A 1 15.59 1.53 -18.01
N LYS A 2 15.64 2.62 -17.25
CA LYS A 2 15.77 2.54 -15.77
C LYS A 2 14.38 2.79 -15.17
N SER A 3 13.55 1.75 -15.18
CA SER A 3 12.27 1.77 -14.46
C SER A 3 12.40 1.00 -13.16
N THR A 4 11.82 1.52 -12.12
CA THR A 4 11.82 0.88 -10.79
C THR A 4 10.38 0.66 -10.35
N ASP A 5 10.09 -0.54 -9.87
CA ASP A 5 8.76 -0.97 -9.47
C ASP A 5 8.74 -1.33 -7.98
N PHE A 6 7.77 -0.79 -7.25
CA PHE A 6 7.61 -0.96 -5.81
C PHE A 6 6.21 -1.45 -5.48
N ARG A 7 6.10 -2.35 -4.51
CA ARG A 7 4.84 -2.67 -3.87
C ARG A 7 4.61 -1.66 -2.75
N THR A 8 3.55 -0.85 -2.87
CA THR A 8 3.26 0.22 -1.92
C THR A 8 2.35 -0.24 -0.78
N GLY A 9 1.46 -1.19 -1.05
CA GLY A 9 0.58 -1.71 0.01
C GLY A 9 -0.29 -2.88 -0.44
N GLY A 10 -0.99 -3.50 0.54
CA GLY A 10 -2.08 -4.43 0.27
C GLY A 10 -3.38 -3.67 0.04
N TYR A 11 -4.18 -4.10 -0.91
CA TYR A 11 -5.52 -3.52 -1.13
C TYR A 11 -6.50 -3.92 -0.01
N PHE A 12 -6.45 -5.18 0.38
CA PHE A 12 -7.34 -5.73 1.39
C PHE A 12 -6.74 -5.64 2.80
N SER A 13 -7.57 -5.26 3.76
CA SER A 13 -7.21 -5.25 5.18
C SER A 13 -7.02 -6.69 5.72
N GLY A 14 -6.40 -6.82 6.90
CA GLY A 14 -6.18 -8.11 7.56
C GLY A 14 -7.45 -8.95 7.70
N THR A 15 -8.61 -8.32 7.96
CA THR A 15 -9.90 -9.00 8.05
C THR A 15 -10.27 -9.71 6.75
N PHE A 16 -10.06 -9.07 5.60
CA PHE A 16 -10.30 -9.69 4.29
C PHE A 16 -9.31 -10.80 3.97
N ILE A 17 -8.07 -10.72 4.47
CA ILE A 17 -7.09 -11.80 4.33
C ILE A 17 -7.57 -13.04 5.09
N PHE A 18 -8.09 -12.89 6.32
CA PHE A 18 -8.71 -14.00 7.06
C PHE A 18 -9.91 -14.59 6.33
N LEU A 19 -10.77 -13.75 5.74
CA LEU A 19 -11.86 -14.20 4.88
C LEU A 19 -11.34 -15.00 3.69
N GLY A 20 -10.28 -14.54 3.04
CA GLY A 20 -9.63 -15.24 1.94
C GLY A 20 -9.17 -16.65 2.35
N ILE A 21 -8.53 -16.77 3.52
CA ILE A 21 -8.11 -18.08 4.07
C ILE A 21 -9.32 -18.99 4.28
N PHE A 22 -10.39 -18.46 4.89
CA PHE A 22 -11.63 -19.22 5.09
C PHE A 22 -12.24 -19.69 3.77
N LEU A 23 -12.25 -18.83 2.74
CA LEU A 23 -12.73 -19.17 1.40
C LEU A 23 -11.92 -20.27 0.72
N VAL A 24 -10.60 -20.36 0.97
CA VAL A 24 -9.79 -21.49 0.48
C VAL A 24 -10.28 -22.80 1.07
N PHE A 25 -10.43 -22.88 2.41
CA PHE A 25 -10.92 -24.08 3.06
C PHE A 25 -12.34 -24.46 2.63
N ALA A 26 -13.23 -23.49 2.59
CA ALA A 26 -14.61 -23.69 2.11
C ALA A 26 -14.62 -24.17 0.65
N GLY A 27 -13.81 -23.57 -0.21
CA GLY A 27 -13.67 -23.93 -1.62
C GLY A 27 -13.21 -25.35 -1.81
N LEU A 28 -12.21 -25.79 -1.04
CA LEU A 28 -11.73 -27.19 -1.08
C LEU A 28 -12.81 -28.19 -0.64
N LEU A 29 -13.61 -27.85 0.40
CA LEU A 29 -14.73 -28.67 0.85
C LEU A 29 -15.84 -28.75 -0.21
N VAL A 30 -16.19 -27.62 -0.81
CA VAL A 30 -17.25 -27.53 -1.83
C VAL A 30 -16.83 -28.22 -3.13
N LEU A 31 -15.52 -28.27 -3.46
CA LEU A 31 -15.01 -29.02 -4.63
C LEU A 31 -15.39 -30.50 -4.60
N THR A 32 -15.53 -31.09 -3.40
CA THR A 32 -15.95 -32.49 -3.26
C THR A 32 -17.43 -32.73 -3.63
N LYS A 33 -18.24 -31.67 -3.66
CA LYS A 33 -19.68 -31.72 -3.98
C LYS A 33 -19.97 -31.17 -5.37
N THR A 34 -19.41 -29.99 -5.67
CA THR A 34 -19.63 -29.27 -6.93
C THR A 34 -18.32 -28.61 -7.38
N ILE A 35 -17.83 -29.01 -8.55
CA ILE A 35 -16.57 -28.48 -9.10
C ILE A 35 -16.68 -26.97 -9.37
N ALA A 36 -17.79 -26.54 -9.98
CA ALA A 36 -17.99 -25.13 -10.32
C ALA A 36 -18.04 -24.23 -9.07
N GLY A 37 -18.75 -24.65 -8.02
CA GLY A 37 -18.84 -23.90 -6.76
C GLY A 37 -17.50 -23.80 -6.04
N GLY A 38 -16.77 -24.88 -5.95
CA GLY A 38 -15.45 -24.91 -5.33
C GLY A 38 -14.44 -24.03 -6.07
N LEU A 39 -14.40 -24.10 -7.40
CA LEU A 39 -13.53 -23.24 -8.22
C LEU A 39 -13.86 -21.75 -8.07
N ALA A 40 -15.15 -21.40 -8.02
CA ALA A 40 -15.55 -20.01 -7.83
C ALA A 40 -15.04 -19.43 -6.51
N LEU A 41 -15.15 -20.19 -5.40
CA LEU A 41 -14.62 -19.75 -4.09
C LEU A 41 -13.11 -19.62 -4.09
N LEU A 42 -12.40 -20.54 -4.72
CA LEU A 42 -10.93 -20.47 -4.85
C LEU A 42 -10.50 -19.26 -5.71
N LEU A 43 -11.21 -18.93 -6.78
CA LEU A 43 -10.93 -17.76 -7.61
C LEU A 43 -11.12 -16.46 -6.82
N ILE A 44 -12.20 -16.35 -6.01
CA ILE A 44 -12.41 -15.18 -5.16
C ILE A 44 -11.28 -15.03 -4.14
N SER A 45 -10.88 -16.11 -3.51
CA SER A 45 -9.75 -16.13 -2.58
C SER A 45 -8.45 -15.69 -3.26
N LEU A 46 -8.18 -16.18 -4.47
CA LEU A 46 -7.00 -15.79 -5.27
C LEU A 46 -6.97 -14.29 -5.57
N ILE A 47 -8.12 -13.69 -5.89
CA ILE A 47 -8.25 -12.24 -6.08
C ILE A 47 -7.87 -11.50 -4.80
N ILE A 48 -8.38 -11.93 -3.64
CA ILE A 48 -8.07 -11.29 -2.35
C ILE A 48 -6.57 -11.31 -2.07
N PHE A 49 -5.88 -12.43 -2.29
CA PHE A 49 -4.44 -12.54 -1.99
C PHE A 49 -3.54 -11.87 -3.00
N THR A 50 -3.96 -11.78 -4.25
CA THR A 50 -3.11 -11.24 -5.32
C THR A 50 -3.26 -9.73 -5.51
N THR A 51 -4.39 -9.14 -5.07
CA THR A 51 -4.65 -7.71 -5.27
C THR A 51 -3.81 -6.84 -4.34
N HIS A 52 -3.00 -5.96 -4.92
CA HIS A 52 -2.15 -5.03 -4.16
C HIS A 52 -1.80 -3.79 -4.99
N TYR A 53 -1.47 -2.70 -4.29
CA TYR A 53 -1.00 -1.47 -4.93
C TYR A 53 0.47 -1.57 -5.31
N ARG A 54 0.79 -1.01 -6.46
CA ARG A 54 2.17 -0.89 -6.97
C ARG A 54 2.40 0.47 -7.60
N LEU A 55 3.63 0.94 -7.46
CA LEU A 55 4.12 2.17 -8.08
C LEU A 55 5.30 1.82 -8.98
N THR A 56 5.20 2.14 -10.26
CA THR A 56 6.31 2.05 -11.21
C THR A 56 6.76 3.46 -11.57
N ILE A 57 8.06 3.74 -11.46
CA ILE A 57 8.67 5.01 -11.84
C ILE A 57 9.57 4.76 -13.04
N ASP A 58 9.33 5.46 -14.13
CA ASP A 58 10.15 5.47 -15.34
C ASP A 58 10.92 6.79 -15.42
N PHE A 59 12.21 6.72 -15.15
CA PHE A 59 13.08 7.90 -15.13
C PHE A 59 13.40 8.43 -16.53
N ASP A 60 13.43 7.56 -17.53
CA ASP A 60 13.78 7.94 -18.90
C ASP A 60 12.64 8.79 -19.52
N ASN A 61 11.39 8.40 -19.29
CA ASN A 61 10.21 9.07 -19.81
C ASN A 61 9.59 10.07 -18.83
N LYS A 62 10.12 10.19 -17.61
CA LYS A 62 9.56 11.00 -16.52
C LYS A 62 8.08 10.71 -16.28
N LEU A 63 7.75 9.42 -16.16
CA LEU A 63 6.40 8.94 -15.93
C LEU A 63 6.36 8.10 -14.66
N TYR A 64 5.34 8.30 -13.85
CA TYR A 64 4.99 7.35 -12.82
C TYR A 64 3.65 6.70 -13.10
N HIS A 65 3.49 5.47 -12.65
CA HIS A 65 2.28 4.68 -12.79
C HIS A 65 1.93 4.10 -11.43
N ASP A 66 0.98 4.73 -10.76
CA ASP A 66 0.35 4.18 -9.54
C ASP A 66 -0.83 3.33 -9.97
N TYR A 67 -0.79 2.04 -9.66
CA TYR A 67 -1.78 1.11 -10.16
C TYR A 67 -2.12 0.02 -9.15
N LEU A 68 -3.36 -0.44 -9.26
CA LEU A 68 -3.83 -1.64 -8.61
C LEU A 68 -3.49 -2.85 -9.48
N TRP A 69 -2.74 -3.78 -8.93
CA TRP A 69 -2.42 -5.04 -9.59
C TRP A 69 -3.43 -6.10 -9.19
N ILE A 70 -4.16 -6.66 -10.15
CA ILE A 70 -5.19 -7.69 -9.96
C ILE A 70 -4.94 -8.79 -10.97
N LEU A 71 -4.62 -10.02 -10.55
CA LEU A 71 -4.46 -11.20 -11.40
C LEU A 71 -3.60 -10.97 -12.67
N GLY A 72 -2.54 -10.16 -12.58
CA GLY A 72 -1.67 -9.84 -13.71
C GLY A 72 -2.06 -8.60 -14.50
N MET A 73 -3.24 -8.01 -14.24
CA MET A 73 -3.70 -6.78 -14.88
C MET A 73 -3.32 -5.55 -14.05
N LYS A 74 -2.92 -4.47 -14.73
CA LYS A 74 -2.56 -3.19 -14.13
C LYS A 74 -3.69 -2.20 -14.36
N HIS A 75 -4.34 -1.74 -13.28
CA HIS A 75 -5.40 -0.74 -13.32
C HIS A 75 -4.92 0.54 -12.64
N GLY A 76 -4.68 1.58 -13.40
CA GLY A 76 -4.22 2.89 -12.95
C GLY A 76 -3.82 3.77 -14.12
N GLU A 77 -3.66 5.04 -13.87
CA GLU A 77 -3.26 6.03 -14.87
C GLU A 77 -1.76 6.29 -14.78
N LYS A 78 -1.17 6.68 -15.92
CA LYS A 78 0.22 7.12 -15.97
C LYS A 78 0.24 8.62 -15.96
N GLU A 79 1.01 9.19 -15.06
CA GLU A 79 1.16 10.62 -14.93
C GLU A 79 2.61 11.03 -15.14
N LYS A 80 2.81 12.28 -15.60
CA LYS A 80 4.14 12.85 -15.79
C LYS A 80 4.59 13.57 -14.52
N PHE A 81 5.88 13.52 -14.25
CA PHE A 81 6.53 14.33 -13.22
C PHE A 81 7.68 15.14 -13.80
N GLU A 82 7.97 16.27 -13.23
CA GLU A 82 9.11 17.10 -13.65
C GLU A 82 10.40 16.66 -12.97
N SER A 83 10.36 16.52 -11.65
CA SER A 83 11.47 16.06 -10.81
C SER A 83 10.97 15.25 -9.64
N ILE A 84 11.83 14.41 -9.12
CA ILE A 84 11.63 13.73 -7.83
C ILE A 84 12.54 14.42 -6.83
N ASP A 85 11.97 14.93 -5.75
CA ASP A 85 12.70 15.74 -4.80
C ASP A 85 13.29 14.89 -3.66
N TYR A 86 12.41 14.28 -2.86
CA TYR A 86 12.80 13.49 -1.69
C TYR A 86 11.68 12.57 -1.21
N LEU A 87 12.03 11.67 -0.32
CA LEU A 87 11.07 10.86 0.44
C LEU A 87 10.74 11.58 1.75
N SER A 88 9.45 11.66 2.09
CA SER A 88 9.00 12.33 3.31
C SER A 88 8.29 11.36 4.25
N ILE A 89 8.55 11.47 5.55
CA ILE A 89 7.85 10.76 6.61
C ILE A 89 7.03 11.76 7.41
N ILE A 90 5.73 11.50 7.55
CA ILE A 90 4.80 12.36 8.28
C ILE A 90 4.08 11.53 9.34
N LYS A 91 3.86 12.13 10.51
CA LYS A 91 3.05 11.53 11.58
C LYS A 91 1.58 11.90 11.35
N SER A 92 0.72 10.91 11.28
CA SER A 92 -0.72 11.05 11.11
C SER A 92 -1.49 10.41 12.27
N LYS A 93 -2.72 10.86 12.50
CA LYS A 93 -3.64 10.26 13.47
C LYS A 93 -4.80 9.63 12.73
N VAL A 94 -4.99 8.35 12.89
CA VAL A 94 -6.15 7.62 12.38
C VAL A 94 -7.13 7.42 13.51
N ALA A 95 -8.35 7.92 13.34
CA ALA A 95 -9.44 7.70 14.28
C ALA A 95 -10.29 6.51 13.80
N GLN A 96 -10.40 5.48 14.60
CA GLN A 96 -11.27 4.35 14.35
C GLN A 96 -12.43 4.37 15.33
N THR A 97 -13.65 4.60 14.83
CA THR A 97 -14.86 4.56 15.65
C THR A 97 -15.46 3.17 15.60
N MET A 98 -15.55 2.53 16.76
CA MET A 98 -16.24 1.26 16.94
C MET A 98 -17.63 1.54 17.50
N ASN A 99 -18.66 1.27 16.72
CA ASN A 99 -20.05 1.41 17.13
C ASN A 99 -20.59 0.06 17.60
N SER A 100 -20.99 -0.02 18.85
CA SER A 100 -21.78 -1.12 19.42
C SER A 100 -23.18 -0.60 19.73
N ARG A 101 -24.18 -1.51 19.86
CA ARG A 101 -25.55 -1.12 20.19
C ARG A 101 -25.65 -0.32 21.51
N ALA A 102 -24.69 -0.44 22.40
CA ALA A 102 -24.71 0.16 23.73
C ALA A 102 -23.70 1.30 23.93
N SER A 103 -22.68 1.39 23.06
CA SER A 103 -21.65 2.42 23.19
C SER A 103 -20.90 2.66 21.86
N SER A 104 -20.45 3.89 21.68
CA SER A 104 -19.54 4.27 20.61
C SER A 104 -18.20 4.66 21.24
N THR A 105 -17.12 4.00 20.83
CA THR A 105 -15.76 4.32 21.29
C THR A 105 -14.91 4.69 20.10
N THR A 106 -14.29 5.87 20.16
CA THR A 106 -13.32 6.30 19.16
C THR A 106 -11.91 6.09 19.69
N ILE A 107 -11.15 5.23 19.05
CA ILE A 107 -9.74 4.98 19.34
C ILE A 107 -8.93 5.80 18.34
N GLN A 108 -8.09 6.71 18.84
CA GLN A 108 -7.12 7.42 18.01
C GLN A 108 -5.80 6.65 18.07
N LYS A 109 -5.30 6.26 16.89
CA LYS A 109 -4.02 5.58 16.74
C LYS A 109 -3.07 6.48 15.94
N GLU A 110 -1.87 6.65 16.46
CA GLU A 110 -0.81 7.33 15.72
C GLU A 110 -0.23 6.36 14.68
N VAL A 111 -0.08 6.84 13.48
CA VAL A 111 0.54 6.11 12.37
C VAL A 111 1.56 7.01 11.67
N PHE A 112 2.46 6.39 10.95
CA PHE A 112 3.49 7.08 10.19
C PHE A 112 3.28 6.77 8.72
N ASP A 113 3.18 7.83 7.91
CA ASP A 113 2.97 7.77 6.48
C ASP A 113 4.23 8.15 5.73
N GLY A 114 4.60 7.33 4.76
CA GLY A 114 5.70 7.58 3.84
C GLY A 114 5.18 8.11 2.51
N TYR A 115 5.75 9.20 2.04
CA TYR A 115 5.41 9.85 0.78
C TYR A 115 6.65 9.96 -0.11
N LEU A 116 6.43 9.87 -1.43
CA LEU A 116 7.36 10.32 -2.44
C LEU A 116 6.92 11.69 -2.92
N LYS A 117 7.80 12.68 -2.83
CA LYS A 117 7.53 14.05 -3.26
C LYS A 117 8.13 14.30 -4.63
N PHE A 118 7.32 14.74 -5.59
CA PHE A 118 7.73 15.01 -6.97
C PHE A 118 8.04 16.50 -7.21
N SER A 119 7.20 17.38 -6.64
CA SER A 119 7.36 18.83 -6.71
C SER A 119 6.69 19.46 -5.49
N GLU A 120 6.65 20.79 -5.38
CA GLU A 120 6.10 21.47 -4.20
C GLU A 120 4.68 21.01 -3.82
N ASN A 121 3.85 20.63 -4.80
CA ASN A 121 2.45 20.28 -4.57
C ASN A 121 2.11 18.80 -4.76
N ASP A 122 2.93 18.03 -5.50
CA ASP A 122 2.62 16.66 -5.83
C ASP A 122 3.36 15.67 -4.93
N LYS A 123 2.61 14.84 -4.24
CA LYS A 123 3.13 13.76 -3.40
C LYS A 123 2.31 12.49 -3.58
N ILE A 124 2.99 11.36 -3.66
CA ILE A 124 2.35 10.05 -3.70
C ILE A 124 2.55 9.35 -2.37
N HIS A 125 1.47 8.84 -1.81
CA HIS A 125 1.51 7.99 -0.63
C HIS A 125 2.11 6.62 -1.01
N LEU A 126 3.17 6.23 -0.31
CA LEU A 126 3.83 4.94 -0.54
C LEU A 126 3.35 3.86 0.41
N MET A 127 3.33 4.17 1.70
CA MET A 127 2.94 3.21 2.73
C MET A 127 2.65 3.88 4.07
N THR A 128 1.84 3.19 4.89
CA THR A 128 1.59 3.54 6.29
C THR A 128 2.09 2.44 7.21
N LYS A 129 2.74 2.79 8.30
CA LYS A 129 3.17 1.89 9.38
C LYS A 129 2.78 2.43 10.74
N GLU A 130 2.55 1.53 11.68
CA GLU A 130 2.29 1.88 13.08
C GLU A 130 3.58 2.23 13.83
N ASN A 131 4.70 1.67 13.39
CA ASN A 131 6.02 1.91 13.98
C ASN A 131 6.87 2.75 13.03
N LYS A 132 7.43 3.86 13.55
CA LYS A 132 8.30 4.77 12.80
C LYS A 132 9.55 4.08 12.26
N ASN A 133 10.17 3.22 13.07
CA ASN A 133 11.41 2.54 12.67
C ASN A 133 11.19 1.56 11.52
N ASP A 134 10.04 0.86 11.51
CA ASP A 134 9.68 -0.04 10.42
C ASP A 134 9.46 0.74 9.12
N LEU A 135 8.83 1.92 9.22
CA LEU A 135 8.67 2.80 8.07
C LEU A 135 10.02 3.30 7.55
N ILE A 136 10.89 3.80 8.44
CA ILE A 136 12.23 4.26 8.07
C ILE A 136 13.01 3.15 7.36
N HIS A 137 12.94 1.91 7.86
CA HIS A 137 13.63 0.78 7.24
C HIS A 137 13.17 0.52 5.82
N GLU A 138 11.86 0.52 5.58
CA GLU A 138 11.30 0.33 4.22
C GLU A 138 11.60 1.53 3.31
N MET A 139 11.50 2.75 3.84
CA MET A 139 11.81 3.97 3.08
C MET A 139 13.29 4.03 2.69
N LYS A 140 14.22 3.57 3.53
CA LYS A 140 15.65 3.45 3.20
C LYS A 140 15.91 2.50 2.04
N LYS A 141 15.16 1.41 1.93
CA LYS A 141 15.25 0.49 0.77
C LYS A 141 14.82 1.19 -0.53
N ILE A 142 13.77 2.01 -0.47
CA ILE A 142 13.31 2.79 -1.62
C ILE A 142 14.31 3.89 -1.95
N ALA A 143 14.74 4.65 -0.93
CA ALA A 143 15.73 5.72 -1.08
C ALA A 143 17.01 5.26 -1.76
N SER A 144 17.55 4.12 -1.34
CA SER A 144 18.77 3.56 -1.93
C SER A 144 18.62 3.16 -3.41
N LYS A 145 17.43 2.69 -3.80
CA LYS A 145 17.13 2.36 -5.20
C LYS A 145 16.95 3.59 -6.08
N LEU A 146 16.37 4.65 -5.53
CA LEU A 146 16.06 5.90 -6.22
C LEU A 146 17.19 6.94 -6.10
N ASN A 147 18.15 6.70 -5.22
CA ASN A 147 19.22 7.66 -4.86
C ASN A 147 18.64 8.98 -4.34
N LEU A 148 17.67 8.91 -3.43
CA LEU A 148 16.96 10.04 -2.85
C LEU A 148 17.25 10.18 -1.36
N ASP A 149 17.12 11.40 -0.86
CA ASP A 149 17.17 11.70 0.56
C ASP A 149 15.83 11.40 1.25
N ILE A 150 15.87 11.12 2.55
CA ILE A 150 14.67 10.95 3.38
C ILE A 150 14.59 12.14 4.34
N MET A 151 13.43 12.82 4.34
CA MET A 151 13.12 13.92 5.24
C MET A 151 12.09 13.46 6.27
N ASP A 152 12.46 13.50 7.52
CA ASP A 152 11.58 13.21 8.65
C ASP A 152 10.86 14.49 9.10
N ASN A 153 9.56 14.55 8.87
CA ASN A 153 8.68 15.66 9.24
C ASN A 153 7.76 15.31 10.42
N THR A 154 8.09 14.28 11.19
CA THR A 154 7.21 13.80 12.29
C THR A 154 7.16 14.76 13.48
N GLU A 155 8.17 15.58 13.69
CA GLU A 155 8.30 16.52 14.80
C GLU A 155 8.12 17.99 14.40
N GLY A 156 7.64 18.25 13.19
CA GLY A 156 7.40 19.60 12.69
C GLY A 156 8.63 20.33 12.12
N ILE A 157 9.82 19.81 12.37
CA ILE A 157 11.08 20.33 11.79
C ILE A 157 11.63 19.25 10.85
N PRO A 158 11.78 19.57 9.55
CA PRO A 158 12.33 18.60 8.59
C PRO A 158 13.76 18.20 8.98
N THR A 159 13.98 16.94 9.28
CA THR A 159 15.31 16.41 9.61
C THR A 159 15.71 15.37 8.55
N LYS A 160 16.90 15.50 7.99
CA LYS A 160 17.43 14.51 7.05
C LYS A 160 17.93 13.27 7.79
N ILE A 161 17.53 12.07 7.32
CA ILE A 161 17.90 10.78 7.92
C ILE A 161 18.85 9.99 7.00
#